data_6c795a0862224e20e30029377c2908de
#
_entry.id   6c795a0862224e20e30029377c2908de
#
_cell.length_a   1.000
_cell.length_b   1.000
_cell.length_c   1.000
_cell.angle_alpha   90.00
_cell.angle_beta   90.00
_cell.angle_gamma   90.00
#
_symmetry.space_group_name_H-M   'P 1'
#
loop_
_entity.id
_entity.type
_entity.pdbx_description
1 polymer ?
#
loop_
_entity_poly.entity_id
_entity_poly.type
_entity_poly.pdbx_seq_one_letter_code
_entity_poly.pdbx_strand_id
1 'polypeptide(L)'
;MVSWNRKTAGLYRTAYPFYSKHHQITVKEVTDMSRFRFSVGPWNVHTGADSYGPETRNAIDLETKFARFKEIGFDAVQFHDDDAVPDMNNLTEEEIKAEARKVRALLDKYGLKAEFVAPRLWMDPHTTDGGFTSTSPADREFAMWRAYRSIDIARELGCDLIVLWLAREGTLCAEAKSPVTATKQLVEAIDNMLRYDDTIRVCIEPKPNEPIDRSFAGTVGHVMGISAATIDPKRVGANLETAHAILAGLDPANEIGFALAFGKLFTVHLNDQNGIRYDQDKPFGVENLRSAFNQVKVLMENNYGSRGEYVGLDVKAMRTTSDEDGYEHLKNSLAIFKALEQKVEKYDYEYAGKLIAEKKFEQLEMYTVGLIIGIN
;
A
#
# COMPACT_ATOMS: atom_id res chain seq x y z
N MET A 1 32.10 -13.65 -36.75
CA MET A 1 32.13 -12.18 -36.95
C MET A 1 31.20 -11.85 -38.08
N VAL A 2 30.00 -11.34 -37.81
CA VAL A 2 29.06 -10.86 -38.81
C VAL A 2 28.85 -9.39 -38.48
N SER A 3 29.33 -8.53 -39.38
CA SER A 3 29.21 -7.08 -39.28
C SER A 3 27.77 -6.66 -39.57
N TRP A 4 27.09 -6.06 -38.60
CA TRP A 4 25.80 -5.40 -38.80
C TRP A 4 25.98 -4.01 -39.43
N ASN A 5 25.47 -3.86 -40.61
CA ASN A 5 25.59 -2.68 -41.45
C ASN A 5 24.52 -1.61 -40.98
N ARG A 6 25.00 -0.44 -40.58
CA ARG A 6 24.19 0.73 -40.14
C ARG A 6 23.49 1.43 -41.31
N LYS A 7 22.53 0.79 -41.97
CA LYS A 7 21.75 1.42 -43.08
C LYS A 7 20.25 1.16 -43.09
N THR A 8 19.62 0.86 -41.92
CA THR A 8 18.16 0.72 -41.85
C THR A 8 17.48 1.63 -40.81
N ALA A 9 18.13 2.70 -40.41
CA ALA A 9 17.53 3.70 -39.50
C ALA A 9 16.69 4.79 -40.21
N GLY A 10 16.20 4.55 -41.43
CA GLY A 10 15.56 5.53 -42.28
C GLY A 10 14.11 5.31 -42.70
N LEU A 11 13.42 4.26 -42.21
CA LEU A 11 12.13 3.85 -42.81
C LEU A 11 10.90 3.82 -41.88
N TYR A 12 10.98 4.37 -40.67
CA TYR A 12 9.79 4.50 -39.78
C TYR A 12 9.49 5.96 -39.37
N ARG A 13 9.69 6.89 -40.31
CA ARG A 13 9.28 8.29 -40.15
C ARG A 13 8.23 8.70 -41.17
N THR A 14 7.11 8.00 -41.24
CA THR A 14 5.90 8.55 -41.88
C THR A 14 4.66 7.82 -41.37
N ALA A 15 3.78 8.60 -40.84
CA ALA A 15 2.36 8.35 -40.62
C ALA A 15 1.89 8.24 -39.16
N TYR A 16 1.96 9.32 -38.41
CA TYR A 16 0.87 9.72 -37.51
C TYR A 16 0.84 11.26 -37.38
N PRO A 17 0.09 11.98 -38.26
CA PRO A 17 -0.01 13.45 -38.18
C PRO A 17 -1.18 13.87 -37.27
N PHE A 18 -1.31 13.32 -36.05
CA PHE A 18 -2.38 13.71 -35.13
C PHE A 18 -1.93 14.05 -33.71
N TYR A 19 -0.66 14.33 -33.47
CA TYR A 19 -0.22 14.86 -32.18
C TYR A 19 0.50 16.20 -32.35
N SER A 20 -0.24 17.24 -32.77
CA SER A 20 0.18 18.62 -32.63
C SER A 20 -0.94 19.42 -32.01
N LYS A 21 -1.00 19.38 -30.72
CA LYS A 21 -1.39 20.39 -29.72
C LYS A 21 -1.46 19.65 -28.39
N HIS A 22 -0.51 19.89 -27.55
CA HIS A 22 -0.54 19.52 -26.16
C HIS A 22 -1.82 20.11 -25.53
N HIS A 23 -2.90 19.37 -25.48
CA HIS A 23 -3.83 19.50 -24.39
C HIS A 23 -3.17 18.75 -23.23
N GLN A 24 -2.20 19.39 -22.57
CA GLN A 24 -2.03 19.15 -21.17
C GLN A 24 -3.41 19.42 -20.58
N ILE A 25 -4.11 18.37 -20.18
CA ILE A 25 -5.14 18.49 -19.19
C ILE A 25 -4.39 19.01 -17.98
N THR A 26 -4.42 20.32 -17.81
CA THR A 26 -3.89 20.94 -16.62
C THR A 26 -4.79 20.45 -15.49
N VAL A 27 -4.30 19.50 -14.71
CA VAL A 27 -4.85 19.04 -13.42
C VAL A 27 -4.98 20.23 -12.43
N LYS A 28 -4.89 21.45 -12.89
CA LYS A 28 -4.81 22.71 -12.14
C LYS A 28 -6.15 23.25 -11.63
N GLU A 29 -7.26 22.55 -11.85
CA GLU A 29 -8.59 22.99 -11.40
C GLU A 29 -9.40 21.93 -10.62
N VAL A 30 -8.80 20.80 -10.25
CA VAL A 30 -9.36 19.94 -9.19
C VAL A 30 -8.99 20.60 -7.88
N THR A 31 -9.92 21.37 -7.35
CA THR A 31 -9.77 22.18 -6.14
C THR A 31 -9.04 21.44 -5.02
N ASP A 32 -8.14 22.13 -4.39
CA ASP A 32 -7.06 21.75 -3.50
C ASP A 32 -7.47 21.17 -2.13
N MET A 33 -8.71 20.72 -1.93
CA MET A 33 -9.18 20.31 -0.61
C MET A 33 -9.89 18.96 -0.63
N SER A 34 -9.10 17.88 -0.67
CA SER A 34 -9.60 16.58 -0.22
C SER A 34 -9.82 16.61 1.30
N ARG A 35 -10.88 15.93 1.76
CA ARG A 35 -11.11 15.70 3.20
C ARG A 35 -10.14 14.67 3.80
N PHE A 36 -9.41 13.97 2.97
CA PHE A 36 -8.46 12.94 3.37
C PHE A 36 -7.03 13.47 3.40
N ARG A 37 -6.22 12.87 4.26
CA ARG A 37 -4.77 13.02 4.29
C ARG A 37 -4.14 11.82 3.60
N PHE A 38 -3.08 12.06 2.85
CA PHE A 38 -2.44 11.05 2.01
C PHE A 38 -1.05 10.67 2.53
N SER A 39 -0.71 9.40 2.37
CA SER A 39 0.61 8.87 2.69
C SER A 39 1.19 8.04 1.54
N VAL A 40 2.52 7.89 1.53
CA VAL A 40 3.24 7.17 0.49
C VAL A 40 4.55 6.60 1.03
N GLY A 41 4.92 5.40 0.60
CA GLY A 41 6.21 4.79 0.94
C GLY A 41 7.32 5.15 -0.06
N PRO A 42 8.60 5.26 0.38
CA PRO A 42 9.74 5.50 -0.51
C PRO A 42 9.91 4.44 -1.61
N TRP A 43 9.44 3.22 -1.38
CA TRP A 43 9.46 2.11 -2.34
C TRP A 43 8.59 2.35 -3.58
N ASN A 44 7.58 3.22 -3.50
CA ASN A 44 6.77 3.61 -4.66
C ASN A 44 7.62 4.29 -5.74
N VAL A 45 8.77 4.88 -5.37
CA VAL A 45 9.73 5.50 -6.28
C VAL A 45 10.98 4.63 -6.35
N HIS A 46 10.88 3.56 -7.16
CA HIS A 46 11.91 2.54 -7.34
C HIS A 46 12.65 2.71 -8.67
N THR A 47 13.79 2.02 -8.80
CA THR A 47 14.67 2.08 -9.99
C THR A 47 14.12 1.34 -11.20
N GLY A 48 13.01 0.62 -11.07
CA GLY A 48 12.42 -0.17 -12.15
C GLY A 48 13.03 -1.55 -12.32
N ALA A 49 13.92 -2.00 -11.42
CA ALA A 49 14.37 -3.38 -11.39
C ALA A 49 13.22 -4.33 -11.03
N ASP A 50 13.19 -5.49 -11.64
CA ASP A 50 12.28 -6.59 -11.33
C ASP A 50 12.99 -7.95 -11.51
N SER A 51 12.25 -9.04 -11.29
CA SER A 51 12.81 -10.41 -11.43
C SER A 51 13.29 -10.76 -12.85
N TYR A 52 12.98 -9.95 -13.84
CA TYR A 52 13.25 -10.21 -15.25
C TYR A 52 14.19 -9.20 -15.89
N GLY A 53 14.57 -8.15 -15.20
CA GLY A 53 15.46 -7.14 -15.77
C GLY A 53 16.04 -6.14 -14.76
N PRO A 54 17.15 -5.50 -15.15
CA PRO A 54 17.87 -4.57 -14.33
C PRO A 54 17.12 -3.25 -14.16
N GLU A 55 17.70 -2.34 -13.41
CA GLU A 55 17.24 -0.98 -13.24
C GLU A 55 17.08 -0.25 -14.58
N THR A 56 16.05 0.57 -14.68
CA THR A 56 15.74 1.41 -15.84
C THR A 56 15.73 2.90 -15.51
N ARG A 57 15.83 3.23 -14.23
CA ARG A 57 15.88 4.60 -13.70
C ARG A 57 16.97 4.71 -12.64
N ASN A 58 17.40 5.94 -12.40
CA ASN A 58 18.36 6.24 -11.35
C ASN A 58 17.72 6.11 -9.96
N ALA A 59 18.51 5.66 -8.98
CA ALA A 59 18.11 5.71 -7.58
C ALA A 59 17.99 7.17 -7.11
N ILE A 60 16.94 7.45 -6.34
CA ILE A 60 16.67 8.77 -5.77
C ILE A 60 16.85 8.69 -4.26
N ASP A 61 17.59 9.63 -3.69
CA ASP A 61 17.81 9.70 -2.24
C ASP A 61 16.53 10.05 -1.48
N LEU A 62 16.51 9.73 -0.21
CA LEU A 62 15.33 9.86 0.64
C LEU A 62 14.89 11.33 0.80
N GLU A 63 15.83 12.26 0.91
CA GLU A 63 15.53 13.68 1.06
C GLU A 63 14.84 14.25 -0.19
N THR A 64 15.33 13.91 -1.36
CA THR A 64 14.72 14.28 -2.65
C THR A 64 13.31 13.67 -2.77
N LYS A 65 13.11 12.41 -2.35
CA LYS A 65 11.79 11.80 -2.32
C LYS A 65 10.83 12.59 -1.42
N PHE A 66 11.25 12.98 -0.21
CA PHE A 66 10.40 13.73 0.72
C PHE A 66 10.00 15.10 0.17
N ALA A 67 10.95 15.83 -0.44
CA ALA A 67 10.65 17.09 -1.11
C ALA A 67 9.56 16.92 -2.17
N ARG A 68 9.69 15.89 -3.01
CA ARG A 68 8.71 15.58 -4.06
C ARG A 68 7.38 15.09 -3.52
N PHE A 69 7.36 14.27 -2.49
CA PHE A 69 6.11 13.83 -1.86
C PHE A 69 5.31 15.02 -1.33
N LYS A 70 5.99 15.95 -0.66
CA LYS A 70 5.35 17.18 -0.18
C LYS A 70 4.81 18.04 -1.32
N GLU A 71 5.57 18.22 -2.38
CA GLU A 71 5.18 18.98 -3.58
C GLU A 71 3.94 18.37 -4.28
N ILE A 72 3.84 17.04 -4.32
CA ILE A 72 2.70 16.30 -4.89
C ILE A 72 1.45 16.45 -4.02
N GLY A 73 1.60 16.65 -2.70
CA GLY A 73 0.51 16.85 -1.77
C GLY A 73 0.31 15.70 -0.77
N PHE A 74 1.35 14.91 -0.50
CA PHE A 74 1.32 13.94 0.59
C PHE A 74 1.54 14.62 1.95
N ASP A 75 0.94 14.06 2.99
CA ASP A 75 1.00 14.52 4.37
C ASP A 75 1.91 13.66 5.24
N ALA A 76 2.09 12.40 4.85
CA ALA A 76 2.87 11.44 5.63
C ALA A 76 3.67 10.48 4.74
N VAL A 77 4.68 9.88 5.35
CA VAL A 77 5.54 8.85 4.75
C VAL A 77 5.39 7.55 5.52
N GLN A 78 5.26 6.48 4.77
CA GLN A 78 5.30 5.10 5.24
C GLN A 78 6.73 4.58 5.14
N PHE A 79 7.17 3.72 6.06
CA PHE A 79 8.53 3.21 6.06
C PHE A 79 8.55 1.69 6.16
N HIS A 80 9.44 1.04 5.39
CA HIS A 80 10.08 -0.14 5.93
C HIS A 80 11.15 0.30 6.93
N ASP A 81 11.50 -0.57 7.86
CA ASP A 81 12.52 -0.28 8.87
C ASP A 81 13.87 0.13 8.25
N ASP A 82 14.28 -0.55 7.18
CA ASP A 82 15.53 -0.28 6.45
C ASP A 82 15.44 0.88 5.43
N ASP A 83 14.26 1.39 5.10
CA ASP A 83 14.12 2.68 4.43
C ASP A 83 14.51 3.82 5.39
N ALA A 84 14.21 3.68 6.68
CA ALA A 84 14.54 4.65 7.70
C ALA A 84 15.97 4.46 8.24
N VAL A 85 16.38 3.21 8.46
CA VAL A 85 17.68 2.85 9.03
C VAL A 85 18.35 1.78 8.17
N PRO A 86 19.01 2.18 7.07
CA PRO A 86 19.75 1.24 6.24
C PRO A 86 20.80 0.48 7.07
N ASP A 87 21.02 -0.80 6.71
CA ASP A 87 22.02 -1.67 7.34
C ASP A 87 21.83 -1.91 8.86
N MET A 88 20.59 -1.79 9.35
CA MET A 88 20.25 -1.91 10.77
C MET A 88 20.75 -3.21 11.42
N ASN A 89 20.94 -4.28 10.66
CA ASN A 89 21.43 -5.55 11.17
C ASN A 89 22.87 -5.47 11.75
N ASN A 90 23.64 -4.45 11.36
CA ASN A 90 25.01 -4.21 11.78
C ASN A 90 25.15 -3.09 12.83
N LEU A 91 24.03 -2.49 13.25
CA LEU A 91 23.99 -1.38 14.18
C LEU A 91 23.55 -1.82 15.58
N THR A 92 24.05 -1.13 16.59
CA THR A 92 23.53 -1.22 17.97
C THR A 92 22.16 -0.53 18.07
N GLU A 93 21.41 -0.85 19.12
CA GLU A 93 20.09 -0.22 19.36
C GLU A 93 20.17 1.31 19.41
N GLU A 94 21.20 1.86 20.03
CA GLU A 94 21.37 3.32 20.15
C GLU A 94 21.74 3.96 18.79
N GLU A 95 22.51 3.26 17.96
CA GLU A 95 22.82 3.71 16.60
C GLU A 95 21.56 3.68 15.73
N ILE A 96 20.74 2.61 15.81
CA ILE A 96 19.44 2.53 15.12
C ILE A 96 18.55 3.73 15.48
N LYS A 97 18.40 4.01 16.77
CA LYS A 97 17.62 5.17 17.24
C LYS A 97 18.21 6.50 16.75
N ALA A 98 19.54 6.62 16.74
CA ALA A 98 20.21 7.83 16.26
C ALA A 98 19.98 8.07 14.76
N GLU A 99 20.02 7.02 13.91
CA GLU A 99 19.70 7.12 12.49
C GLU A 99 18.21 7.48 12.27
N ALA A 100 17.29 6.84 13.00
CA ALA A 100 15.87 7.16 12.92
C ALA A 100 15.58 8.63 13.28
N ARG A 101 16.27 9.21 14.28
CA ARG A 101 16.16 10.65 14.61
C ARG A 101 16.60 11.56 13.47
N LYS A 102 17.59 11.17 12.65
CA LYS A 102 17.99 11.95 11.46
C LYS A 102 16.87 11.97 10.43
N VAL A 103 16.22 10.82 10.20
CA VAL A 103 15.07 10.74 9.29
C VAL A 103 13.89 11.55 9.84
N ARG A 104 13.65 11.54 11.14
CA ARG A 104 12.64 12.40 11.76
C ARG A 104 12.90 13.88 11.50
N ALA A 105 14.16 14.33 11.61
CA ALA A 105 14.52 15.71 11.31
C ALA A 105 14.25 16.08 9.85
N LEU A 106 14.46 15.14 8.91
CA LEU A 106 14.10 15.35 7.50
C LEU A 106 12.57 15.45 7.30
N LEU A 107 11.79 14.60 7.96
CA LEU A 107 10.33 14.70 7.92
C LEU A 107 9.86 16.07 8.41
N ASP A 108 10.39 16.52 9.54
CA ASP A 108 10.04 17.82 10.11
C ASP A 108 10.46 18.98 9.19
N LYS A 109 11.61 18.89 8.51
CA LYS A 109 12.08 19.87 7.51
C LYS A 109 11.09 20.08 6.37
N TYR A 110 10.46 18.99 5.90
CA TYR A 110 9.49 19.04 4.79
C TYR A 110 8.04 19.12 5.26
N GLY A 111 7.78 19.17 6.56
CA GLY A 111 6.42 19.21 7.12
C GLY A 111 5.64 17.93 6.82
N LEU A 112 6.31 16.79 6.81
CA LEU A 112 5.74 15.45 6.66
C LEU A 112 5.67 14.76 8.04
N LYS A 113 4.82 13.74 8.15
CA LYS A 113 4.74 12.85 9.32
C LYS A 113 5.17 11.44 8.93
N ALA A 114 5.61 10.64 9.88
CA ALA A 114 5.64 9.19 9.70
C ALA A 114 4.24 8.64 9.97
N GLU A 115 3.76 7.74 9.11
CA GLU A 115 2.50 7.04 9.35
C GLU A 115 2.74 5.74 10.09
N PHE A 116 3.62 4.90 9.57
CA PHE A 116 3.96 3.60 10.17
C PHE A 116 5.38 3.17 9.85
N VAL A 117 5.83 2.13 10.54
CA VAL A 117 7.04 1.35 10.19
C VAL A 117 6.64 -0.11 9.98
N ALA A 118 7.15 -0.72 8.91
CA ALA A 118 6.98 -2.13 8.59
C ALA A 118 8.32 -2.87 8.71
N PRO A 119 8.46 -3.88 9.59
CA PRO A 119 9.64 -4.72 9.62
C PRO A 119 9.76 -5.50 8.30
N ARG A 120 10.89 -5.37 7.60
CA ARG A 120 11.13 -6.05 6.32
C ARG A 120 11.53 -7.51 6.55
N LEU A 121 10.54 -8.38 6.76
CA LEU A 121 10.71 -9.79 7.10
C LEU A 121 10.66 -10.72 5.87
N TRP A 122 11.20 -10.29 4.72
CA TRP A 122 11.18 -11.09 3.49
C TRP A 122 12.45 -11.03 2.64
N MET A 123 13.40 -10.15 2.99
CA MET A 123 14.65 -9.96 2.23
C MET A 123 15.87 -10.63 2.87
N ASP A 124 15.86 -10.81 4.19
CA ASP A 124 16.97 -11.38 4.93
C ASP A 124 17.01 -12.91 4.78
N PRO A 125 18.21 -13.55 4.69
CA PRO A 125 18.34 -15.01 4.68
C PRO A 125 17.61 -15.72 5.82
N HIS A 126 17.53 -15.13 7.02
CA HIS A 126 16.76 -15.64 8.14
C HIS A 126 15.24 -15.66 7.92
N THR A 127 14.74 -15.00 6.90
CA THR A 127 13.30 -14.92 6.62
C THR A 127 12.87 -15.74 5.40
N THR A 128 13.76 -16.55 4.85
CA THR A 128 13.51 -17.36 3.62
C THR A 128 12.32 -18.30 3.78
N ASP A 129 12.16 -18.91 4.96
CA ASP A 129 11.04 -19.79 5.31
C ASP A 129 9.99 -19.07 6.21
N GLY A 130 9.82 -17.77 6.06
CA GLY A 130 9.02 -16.93 6.95
C GLY A 130 9.84 -16.38 8.11
N GLY A 131 9.34 -15.33 8.74
CA GLY A 131 9.93 -14.78 9.96
C GLY A 131 9.32 -15.46 11.20
N PHE A 132 8.11 -15.02 11.56
CA PHE A 132 7.43 -15.50 12.78
C PHE A 132 6.99 -16.96 12.72
N THR A 133 6.74 -17.51 11.52
CA THR A 133 6.32 -18.91 11.31
C THR A 133 7.42 -19.78 10.74
N SER A 134 8.69 -19.33 10.74
CA SER A 134 9.82 -20.17 10.33
C SER A 134 9.88 -21.46 11.13
N THR A 135 10.26 -22.55 10.47
CA THR A 135 10.52 -23.84 11.14
C THR A 135 11.74 -23.77 12.07
N SER A 136 12.66 -22.81 11.83
CA SER A 136 13.84 -22.55 12.66
C SER A 136 13.52 -21.63 13.85
N PRO A 137 13.81 -22.04 15.11
CA PRO A 137 13.67 -21.14 16.25
C PRO A 137 14.56 -19.89 16.13
N ALA A 138 15.79 -20.02 15.63
CA ALA A 138 16.71 -18.90 15.48
C ALA A 138 16.19 -17.84 14.51
N ASP A 139 15.52 -18.26 13.42
CA ASP A 139 14.93 -17.32 12.46
C ASP A 139 13.73 -16.59 13.08
N ARG A 140 12.93 -17.27 13.91
CA ARG A 140 11.85 -16.61 14.65
C ARG A 140 12.37 -15.60 15.68
N GLU A 141 13.48 -15.90 16.35
CA GLU A 141 14.16 -14.96 17.25
C GLU A 141 14.67 -13.73 16.50
N PHE A 142 15.28 -13.92 15.32
CA PHE A 142 15.68 -12.81 14.45
C PHE A 142 14.48 -11.95 14.02
N ALA A 143 13.38 -12.58 13.60
CA ALA A 143 12.18 -11.85 13.22
C ALA A 143 11.60 -11.01 14.37
N MET A 144 11.60 -11.55 15.59
CA MET A 144 11.18 -10.82 16.79
C MET A 144 12.13 -9.67 17.13
N TRP A 145 13.45 -9.90 17.06
CA TRP A 145 14.44 -8.83 17.23
C TRP A 145 14.19 -7.69 16.24
N ARG A 146 14.00 -8.01 14.96
CA ARG A 146 13.72 -7.00 13.92
C ARG A 146 12.42 -6.26 14.17
N ALA A 147 11.37 -6.95 14.61
CA ALA A 147 10.10 -6.33 14.97
C ALA A 147 10.24 -5.34 16.14
N TYR A 148 11.04 -5.67 17.17
CA TYR A 148 11.32 -4.76 18.27
C TYR A 148 12.10 -3.52 17.80
N ARG A 149 13.10 -3.68 16.92
CA ARG A 149 13.84 -2.53 16.35
C ARG A 149 12.93 -1.65 15.50
N SER A 150 11.99 -2.24 14.77
CA SER A 150 10.98 -1.47 14.01
C SER A 150 10.08 -0.65 14.93
N ILE A 151 9.75 -1.16 16.12
CA ILE A 151 9.01 -0.40 17.14
C ILE A 151 9.85 0.77 17.65
N ASP A 152 11.14 0.57 17.96
CA ASP A 152 12.04 1.63 18.37
C ASP A 152 12.15 2.72 17.30
N ILE A 153 12.31 2.33 16.02
CA ILE A 153 12.35 3.26 14.89
C ILE A 153 11.03 4.05 14.80
N ALA A 154 9.87 3.39 14.91
CA ALA A 154 8.58 4.05 14.88
C ALA A 154 8.44 5.12 15.97
N ARG A 155 8.93 4.82 17.18
CA ARG A 155 8.96 5.79 18.29
C ARG A 155 9.80 7.00 17.99
N GLU A 156 11.00 6.81 17.47
CA GLU A 156 11.89 7.91 17.10
C GLU A 156 11.33 8.73 15.92
N LEU A 157 10.65 8.09 14.97
CA LEU A 157 9.95 8.77 13.89
C LEU A 157 8.66 9.48 14.35
N GLY A 158 8.12 9.12 15.51
CA GLY A 158 6.94 9.73 16.12
C GLY A 158 5.63 9.17 15.58
N CYS A 159 5.59 7.89 15.24
CA CYS A 159 4.37 7.13 14.94
C CYS A 159 4.21 5.95 15.91
N ASP A 160 2.99 5.42 15.97
CA ASP A 160 2.61 4.34 16.88
C ASP A 160 2.11 3.09 16.12
N LEU A 161 2.15 3.11 14.81
CA LEU A 161 1.63 2.03 13.97
C LEU A 161 2.76 1.19 13.39
N ILE A 162 2.68 -0.13 13.58
CA ILE A 162 3.53 -1.13 12.95
C ILE A 162 2.68 -1.90 11.94
N VAL A 163 3.14 -1.97 10.69
CA VAL A 163 2.47 -2.74 9.64
C VAL A 163 3.24 -4.04 9.38
N LEU A 164 2.56 -5.15 9.46
CA LEU A 164 3.09 -6.47 9.15
C LEU A 164 2.61 -6.90 7.77
N TRP A 165 3.44 -6.67 6.75
CA TRP A 165 3.30 -7.35 5.47
C TRP A 165 3.93 -8.73 5.58
N LEU A 166 3.07 -9.75 5.71
CA LEU A 166 3.46 -11.12 6.05
C LEU A 166 3.81 -11.94 4.79
N ALA A 167 4.67 -11.40 3.92
CA ALA A 167 4.97 -11.90 2.59
C ALA A 167 5.43 -13.36 2.54
N ARG A 168 6.16 -13.82 3.57
CA ARG A 168 6.67 -15.19 3.62
C ARG A 168 6.03 -16.03 4.72
N GLU A 169 5.03 -15.50 5.41
CA GLU A 169 4.27 -16.23 6.43
C GLU A 169 3.20 -17.12 5.78
N GLY A 170 3.66 -18.26 5.29
CA GLY A 170 2.87 -19.22 4.54
C GLY A 170 3.71 -20.40 4.09
N THR A 171 3.30 -21.07 3.03
CA THR A 171 3.97 -22.27 2.52
C THR A 171 4.03 -22.28 0.99
N LEU A 172 5.15 -22.87 0.47
CA LEU A 172 5.26 -23.40 -0.90
C LEU A 172 4.91 -24.90 -0.92
N CYS A 173 5.19 -25.61 0.19
CA CYS A 173 4.87 -27.01 0.40
C CYS A 173 3.92 -27.11 1.60
N ALA A 174 2.69 -27.56 1.37
CA ALA A 174 1.63 -27.53 2.37
C ALA A 174 1.95 -28.36 3.65
N GLU A 175 2.76 -29.41 3.49
CA GLU A 175 3.15 -30.31 4.58
C GLU A 175 4.29 -29.76 5.43
N ALA A 176 4.96 -28.67 4.99
CA ALA A 176 6.14 -28.14 5.68
C ALA A 176 5.79 -27.48 7.03
N LYS A 177 4.59 -26.93 7.16
CA LYS A 177 4.14 -26.22 8.38
C LYS A 177 2.72 -26.62 8.78
N SER A 178 2.50 -26.79 10.08
CA SER A 178 1.16 -26.92 10.63
C SER A 178 0.44 -25.57 10.62
N PRO A 179 -0.70 -25.40 9.92
CA PRO A 179 -1.43 -24.12 9.92
C PRO A 179 -1.88 -23.70 11.34
N VAL A 180 -2.20 -24.66 12.20
CA VAL A 180 -2.58 -24.41 13.60
C VAL A 180 -1.39 -23.81 14.37
N THR A 181 -0.21 -24.40 14.22
CA THR A 181 1.01 -23.90 14.88
C THR A 181 1.39 -22.53 14.34
N ALA A 182 1.39 -22.35 13.02
CA ALA A 182 1.72 -21.09 12.37
C ALA A 182 0.80 -19.94 12.81
N THR A 183 -0.52 -20.19 12.87
CA THR A 183 -1.47 -19.18 13.36
C THR A 183 -1.19 -18.80 14.82
N LYS A 184 -0.88 -19.77 15.68
CA LYS A 184 -0.52 -19.49 17.08
C LYS A 184 0.79 -18.70 17.19
N GLN A 185 1.78 -19.01 16.36
CA GLN A 185 3.05 -18.27 16.32
C GLN A 185 2.84 -16.81 15.87
N LEU A 186 1.96 -16.55 14.89
CA LEU A 186 1.60 -15.18 14.50
C LEU A 186 0.95 -14.42 15.66
N VAL A 187 -0.01 -15.03 16.35
CA VAL A 187 -0.63 -14.43 17.55
C VAL A 187 0.41 -14.14 18.62
N GLU A 188 1.28 -15.11 18.94
CA GLU A 188 2.35 -14.97 19.94
C GLU A 188 3.33 -13.83 19.56
N ALA A 189 3.74 -13.74 18.31
CA ALA A 189 4.61 -12.67 17.82
C ALA A 189 3.97 -11.29 18.02
N ILE A 190 2.71 -11.14 17.65
CA ILE A 190 1.97 -9.89 17.85
C ILE A 190 1.82 -9.58 19.34
N ASP A 191 1.50 -10.56 20.18
CA ASP A 191 1.40 -10.40 21.62
C ASP A 191 2.72 -9.93 22.23
N ASN A 192 3.85 -10.44 21.76
CA ASN A 192 5.17 -10.03 22.22
C ASN A 192 5.48 -8.58 21.79
N MET A 193 5.08 -8.16 20.58
CA MET A 193 5.18 -6.75 20.16
C MET A 193 4.33 -5.84 21.05
N LEU A 194 3.07 -6.23 21.34
CA LEU A 194 2.16 -5.48 22.20
C LEU A 194 2.64 -5.38 23.66
N ARG A 195 3.43 -6.37 24.15
CA ARG A 195 4.07 -6.34 25.48
C ARG A 195 5.34 -5.50 25.48
N TYR A 196 6.08 -5.46 24.37
CA TYR A 196 7.30 -4.68 24.23
C TYR A 196 7.03 -3.18 24.35
N ASP A 197 5.92 -2.72 23.79
CA ASP A 197 5.46 -1.33 23.91
C ASP A 197 3.94 -1.30 24.11
N ASP A 198 3.49 -0.69 25.18
CA ASP A 198 2.08 -0.67 25.61
C ASP A 198 1.21 0.32 24.84
N THR A 199 1.80 1.11 23.96
CA THR A 199 1.11 2.18 23.21
C THR A 199 1.09 1.97 21.69
N ILE A 200 1.89 1.02 21.14
CA ILE A 200 1.86 0.73 19.72
C ILE A 200 0.56 0.02 19.31
N ARG A 201 0.21 0.21 18.06
CA ARG A 201 -0.80 -0.57 17.35
C ARG A 201 -0.12 -1.42 16.27
N VAL A 202 -0.64 -2.61 16.04
CA VAL A 202 -0.16 -3.52 15.01
C VAL A 202 -1.22 -3.68 13.93
N CYS A 203 -0.82 -3.54 12.69
CA CYS A 203 -1.66 -3.69 11.52
C CYS A 203 -1.15 -4.86 10.69
N ILE A 204 -2.02 -5.78 10.31
CA ILE A 204 -1.68 -6.84 9.37
C ILE A 204 -2.15 -6.42 7.99
N GLU A 205 -1.27 -6.51 7.01
CA GLU A 205 -1.60 -6.34 5.60
C GLU A 205 -1.80 -7.72 4.97
N PRO A 206 -3.07 -8.12 4.74
CA PRO A 206 -3.36 -9.43 4.20
C PRO A 206 -3.00 -9.52 2.72
N LYS A 207 -2.35 -10.63 2.33
CA LYS A 207 -2.06 -10.99 0.96
C LYS A 207 -2.26 -12.48 0.76
N PRO A 208 -3.00 -12.95 -0.27
CA PRO A 208 -3.33 -14.37 -0.40
C PRO A 208 -2.14 -15.23 -0.83
N ASN A 209 -1.26 -14.68 -1.64
CA ASN A 209 -0.11 -15.37 -2.25
C ASN A 209 0.97 -14.39 -2.65
N GLU A 210 2.11 -14.90 -3.14
CA GLU A 210 3.28 -14.14 -3.61
C GLU A 210 4.03 -13.39 -2.48
N PRO A 211 5.34 -13.72 -2.28
CA PRO A 211 6.15 -14.71 -3.04
C PRO A 211 5.88 -16.18 -2.71
N ILE A 212 5.06 -16.47 -1.71
CA ILE A 212 4.62 -17.83 -1.35
C ILE A 212 3.33 -18.21 -2.10
N ASP A 213 3.00 -19.48 -2.13
CA ASP A 213 1.77 -19.94 -2.79
C ASP A 213 0.52 -19.70 -1.93
N ARG A 214 0.65 -19.80 -0.61
CA ARG A 214 -0.49 -19.73 0.34
C ARG A 214 -0.08 -19.05 1.64
N SER A 215 -0.66 -17.88 1.87
CA SER A 215 -0.46 -17.12 3.10
C SER A 215 -1.34 -17.63 4.25
N PHE A 216 -0.84 -17.52 5.48
CA PHE A 216 -1.63 -17.74 6.69
C PHE A 216 -2.53 -16.54 7.04
N ALA A 217 -2.32 -15.39 6.42
CA ALA A 217 -3.09 -14.15 6.61
C ALA A 217 -3.56 -13.57 5.27
N GLY A 218 -4.29 -14.36 4.48
CA GLY A 218 -4.61 -14.04 3.08
C GLY A 218 -5.79 -13.07 2.86
N THR A 219 -6.61 -12.76 3.88
CA THR A 219 -7.80 -11.90 3.77
C THR A 219 -8.02 -11.11 5.05
N VAL A 220 -8.86 -10.06 5.00
CA VAL A 220 -9.28 -9.31 6.19
C VAL A 220 -9.94 -10.21 7.23
N GLY A 221 -10.68 -11.25 6.81
CA GLY A 221 -11.26 -12.23 7.74
C GLY A 221 -10.23 -12.96 8.58
N HIS A 222 -9.06 -13.32 8.01
CA HIS A 222 -7.93 -13.88 8.78
C HIS A 222 -7.38 -12.86 9.79
N VAL A 223 -7.24 -11.60 9.38
CA VAL A 223 -6.78 -10.52 10.28
C VAL A 223 -7.73 -10.36 11.46
N MET A 224 -9.04 -10.39 11.23
CA MET A 224 -10.03 -10.32 12.32
C MET A 224 -9.89 -11.48 13.29
N GLY A 225 -9.71 -12.71 12.79
CA GLY A 225 -9.52 -13.91 13.61
C GLY A 225 -8.23 -13.84 14.44
N ILE A 226 -7.10 -13.43 13.84
CA ILE A 226 -5.82 -13.24 14.52
C ILE A 226 -5.96 -12.13 15.58
N SER A 227 -6.50 -10.97 15.21
CA SER A 227 -6.73 -9.85 16.14
C SER A 227 -7.53 -10.28 17.36
N ALA A 228 -8.63 -11.03 17.17
CA ALA A 228 -9.49 -11.50 18.26
C ALA A 228 -8.76 -12.45 19.23
N ALA A 229 -7.70 -13.13 18.77
CA ALA A 229 -6.93 -14.08 19.57
C ALA A 229 -5.76 -13.43 20.33
N THR A 230 -5.43 -12.16 20.08
CA THR A 230 -4.32 -11.45 20.75
C THR A 230 -4.72 -10.94 22.14
N ILE A 231 -3.71 -10.62 22.96
CA ILE A 231 -3.91 -10.11 24.35
C ILE A 231 -4.63 -8.76 24.39
N ASP A 232 -4.52 -7.94 23.35
CA ASP A 232 -5.24 -6.68 23.21
C ASP A 232 -5.78 -6.49 21.79
N PRO A 233 -6.95 -7.08 21.49
CA PRO A 233 -7.55 -6.98 20.18
C PRO A 233 -7.79 -5.55 19.69
N LYS A 234 -7.91 -4.57 20.58
CA LYS A 234 -8.16 -3.17 20.21
C LYS A 234 -6.98 -2.53 19.51
N ARG A 235 -5.77 -2.99 19.81
CA ARG A 235 -4.53 -2.51 19.22
C ARG A 235 -4.09 -3.26 17.96
N VAL A 236 -4.89 -4.26 17.49
CA VAL A 236 -4.58 -5.03 16.29
C VAL A 236 -5.68 -4.85 15.25
N GLY A 237 -5.29 -4.47 14.02
CA GLY A 237 -6.21 -4.19 12.92
C GLY A 237 -5.65 -4.55 11.55
N ALA A 238 -6.24 -3.99 10.51
CA ALA A 238 -5.87 -4.24 9.12
C ALA A 238 -5.30 -2.99 8.44
N ASN A 239 -4.24 -3.19 7.65
CA ASN A 239 -3.92 -2.38 6.49
C ASN A 239 -4.55 -3.07 5.29
N LEU A 240 -5.59 -2.49 4.71
CA LEU A 240 -6.19 -3.08 3.52
C LEU A 240 -5.50 -2.58 2.27
N GLU A 241 -4.92 -3.51 1.51
CA GLU A 241 -4.45 -3.22 0.17
C GLU A 241 -5.43 -3.71 -0.89
N THR A 242 -5.77 -2.82 -1.82
CA THR A 242 -6.76 -3.06 -2.88
C THR A 242 -6.35 -4.20 -3.80
N ALA A 243 -5.09 -4.19 -4.29
CA ALA A 243 -4.60 -5.23 -5.19
C ALA A 243 -4.61 -6.61 -4.53
N HIS A 244 -4.26 -6.69 -3.24
CA HIS A 244 -4.28 -7.94 -2.49
C HIS A 244 -5.70 -8.52 -2.34
N ALA A 245 -6.71 -7.67 -2.12
CA ALA A 245 -8.10 -8.10 -2.08
C ALA A 245 -8.55 -8.67 -3.44
N ILE A 246 -8.18 -8.00 -4.55
CA ILE A 246 -8.48 -8.47 -5.91
C ILE A 246 -7.77 -9.81 -6.20
N LEU A 247 -6.50 -9.96 -5.82
CA LEU A 247 -5.76 -11.22 -5.93
C LEU A 247 -6.42 -12.36 -5.14
N ALA A 248 -7.05 -12.05 -4.02
CA ALA A 248 -7.83 -13.00 -3.23
C ALA A 248 -9.20 -13.33 -3.87
N GLY A 249 -9.56 -12.70 -4.99
CA GLY A 249 -10.87 -12.85 -5.62
C GLY A 249 -12.00 -12.13 -4.88
N LEU A 250 -11.67 -11.13 -4.07
CA LEU A 250 -12.59 -10.37 -3.22
C LEU A 250 -12.84 -8.97 -3.80
N ASP A 251 -13.95 -8.35 -3.41
CA ASP A 251 -14.24 -6.97 -3.73
C ASP A 251 -13.59 -6.04 -2.69
N PRO A 252 -12.71 -5.11 -3.11
CA PRO A 252 -12.00 -4.24 -2.17
C PRO A 252 -12.90 -3.35 -1.32
N ALA A 253 -14.01 -2.84 -1.88
CA ALA A 253 -14.93 -2.01 -1.12
C ALA A 253 -15.65 -2.81 -0.02
N ASN A 254 -15.96 -4.09 -0.28
CA ASN A 254 -16.52 -4.98 0.72
C ASN A 254 -15.52 -5.27 1.85
N GLU A 255 -14.25 -5.53 1.51
CA GLU A 255 -13.19 -5.77 2.50
C GLU A 255 -12.92 -4.52 3.38
N ILE A 256 -12.89 -3.33 2.75
CA ILE A 256 -12.86 -2.04 3.47
C ILE A 256 -14.05 -1.93 4.42
N GLY A 257 -15.25 -2.14 3.92
CA GLY A 257 -16.50 -2.08 4.70
C GLY A 257 -16.52 -3.08 5.84
N PHE A 258 -16.02 -4.30 5.61
CA PHE A 258 -15.90 -5.32 6.65
C PHE A 258 -14.95 -4.87 7.77
N ALA A 259 -13.75 -4.40 7.45
CA ALA A 259 -12.80 -3.90 8.46
C ALA A 259 -13.35 -2.70 9.23
N LEU A 260 -14.04 -1.76 8.55
CA LEU A 260 -14.70 -0.60 9.16
C LEU A 260 -15.81 -1.02 10.14
N ALA A 261 -16.63 -2.02 9.79
CA ALA A 261 -17.71 -2.51 10.64
C ALA A 261 -17.22 -3.04 12.00
N PHE A 262 -15.99 -3.56 12.06
CA PHE A 262 -15.33 -3.99 13.30
C PHE A 262 -14.47 -2.90 13.95
N GLY A 263 -14.36 -1.70 13.36
CA GLY A 263 -13.47 -0.64 13.83
C GLY A 263 -11.99 -0.98 13.71
N LYS A 264 -11.63 -1.82 12.74
CA LYS A 264 -10.31 -2.44 12.57
C LYS A 264 -9.56 -1.99 11.32
N LEU A 265 -10.09 -1.10 10.53
CA LEU A 265 -9.36 -0.49 9.43
C LEU A 265 -8.46 0.61 9.99
N PHE A 266 -7.15 0.33 10.11
CA PHE A 266 -6.19 1.29 10.67
C PHE A 266 -5.51 2.12 9.59
N THR A 267 -5.27 1.53 8.43
CA THR A 267 -4.80 2.22 7.23
C THR A 267 -5.26 1.47 5.98
N VAL A 268 -5.10 2.08 4.81
CA VAL A 268 -5.37 1.49 3.50
C VAL A 268 -4.18 1.73 2.58
N HIS A 269 -3.90 0.77 1.70
CA HIS A 269 -3.06 0.93 0.53
C HIS A 269 -3.93 0.86 -0.72
N LEU A 270 -4.15 2.01 -1.34
CA LEU A 270 -4.93 2.10 -2.58
C LEU A 270 -4.02 1.96 -3.79
N ASN A 271 -4.38 1.03 -4.64
CA ASN A 271 -3.79 0.75 -5.93
C ASN A 271 -4.85 0.13 -6.85
N ASP A 272 -4.45 -0.48 -7.95
CA ASP A 272 -5.34 -1.22 -8.83
C ASP A 272 -4.67 -2.49 -9.37
N GLN A 273 -5.48 -3.41 -9.86
CA GLN A 273 -5.08 -4.75 -10.26
C GLN A 273 -6.06 -5.29 -11.30
N ASN A 274 -5.56 -5.97 -12.32
CA ASN A 274 -6.41 -6.55 -13.37
C ASN A 274 -6.86 -8.00 -13.10
N GLY A 275 -6.55 -8.55 -11.92
CA GLY A 275 -6.92 -9.91 -11.52
C GLY A 275 -6.01 -11.01 -12.06
N ILE A 276 -4.94 -10.68 -12.80
CA ILE A 276 -3.91 -11.63 -13.19
C ILE A 276 -2.98 -11.87 -11.98
N ARG A 277 -2.37 -13.05 -11.93
CA ARG A 277 -1.66 -13.64 -10.78
C ARG A 277 -0.68 -12.74 -10.01
N TYR A 278 -0.05 -11.73 -10.66
CA TYR A 278 0.98 -10.91 -10.04
C TYR A 278 0.39 -9.70 -9.34
N ASP A 279 1.03 -9.29 -8.25
CA ASP A 279 0.81 -8.00 -7.63
C ASP A 279 1.34 -6.89 -8.54
N GLN A 280 0.41 -6.13 -9.11
CA GLN A 280 0.75 -5.18 -10.16
C GLN A 280 0.98 -3.78 -9.63
N ASP A 281 0.40 -3.44 -8.48
CA ASP A 281 0.49 -2.12 -7.85
C ASP A 281 0.27 -0.99 -8.87
N LYS A 282 -0.76 -1.12 -9.70
CA LYS A 282 -1.11 -0.11 -10.69
C LYS A 282 -1.61 1.16 -10.02
N PRO A 283 -1.50 2.33 -10.65
CA PRO A 283 -2.11 3.54 -10.14
C PRO A 283 -3.59 3.34 -9.83
N PHE A 284 -4.07 3.94 -8.75
CA PHE A 284 -5.44 3.78 -8.27
C PHE A 284 -6.47 4.16 -9.35
N GLY A 285 -7.43 3.27 -9.61
CA GLY A 285 -8.57 3.48 -10.50
C GLY A 285 -8.30 3.36 -12.00
N VAL A 286 -7.10 2.92 -12.42
CA VAL A 286 -6.77 2.82 -13.86
C VAL A 286 -7.29 1.55 -14.53
N GLU A 287 -7.57 0.49 -13.78
CA GLU A 287 -8.14 -0.77 -14.30
C GLU A 287 -9.65 -0.83 -14.07
N ASN A 288 -10.11 -0.48 -12.87
CA ASN A 288 -11.52 -0.59 -12.50
C ASN A 288 -12.03 0.66 -11.79
N LEU A 289 -12.36 1.69 -12.58
CA LEU A 289 -12.82 2.98 -12.07
C LEU A 289 -14.11 2.89 -11.24
N ARG A 290 -15.02 1.94 -11.54
CA ARG A 290 -16.24 1.72 -10.76
C ARG A 290 -15.94 1.10 -9.40
N SER A 291 -15.00 0.14 -9.33
CA SER A 291 -14.52 -0.41 -8.06
C SER A 291 -13.84 0.68 -7.23
N ALA A 292 -12.98 1.49 -7.84
CA ALA A 292 -12.33 2.61 -7.17
C ALA A 292 -13.35 3.62 -6.61
N PHE A 293 -14.41 3.95 -7.36
CA PHE A 293 -15.52 4.79 -6.87
C PHE A 293 -16.18 4.18 -5.63
N ASN A 294 -16.48 2.88 -5.64
CA ASN A 294 -17.10 2.21 -4.50
C ASN A 294 -16.18 2.21 -3.26
N GLN A 295 -14.86 2.10 -3.44
CA GLN A 295 -13.89 2.21 -2.35
C GLN A 295 -13.89 3.61 -1.74
N VAL A 296 -13.80 4.66 -2.56
CA VAL A 296 -13.88 6.04 -2.06
C VAL A 296 -15.21 6.29 -1.36
N LYS A 297 -16.31 5.80 -1.93
CA LYS A 297 -17.66 5.95 -1.37
C LYS A 297 -17.77 5.33 0.03
N VAL A 298 -17.30 4.09 0.21
CA VAL A 298 -17.38 3.42 1.52
C VAL A 298 -16.50 4.10 2.57
N LEU A 299 -15.33 4.61 2.19
CA LEU A 299 -14.46 5.39 3.07
C LEU A 299 -15.16 6.70 3.53
N MET A 300 -15.79 7.42 2.58
CA MET A 300 -16.49 8.67 2.86
C MET A 300 -17.73 8.47 3.74
N GLU A 301 -18.54 7.47 3.44
CA GLU A 301 -19.77 7.15 4.19
C GLU A 301 -19.51 6.77 5.64
N ASN A 302 -18.34 6.22 5.92
CA ASN A 302 -17.95 5.76 7.25
C ASN A 302 -16.96 6.70 7.96
N ASN A 303 -16.80 7.94 7.47
CA ASN A 303 -15.93 8.97 8.06
C ASN A 303 -14.48 8.48 8.30
N TYR A 304 -13.94 7.64 7.42
CA TYR A 304 -12.54 7.25 7.48
C TYR A 304 -11.64 8.50 7.43
N GLY A 305 -10.53 8.49 8.17
CA GLY A 305 -9.66 9.65 8.34
C GLY A 305 -10.00 10.54 9.55
N SER A 306 -11.21 10.39 10.14
CA SER A 306 -11.66 11.23 11.28
C SER A 306 -10.87 11.00 12.57
N ARG A 307 -10.22 9.85 12.73
CA ARG A 307 -9.37 9.51 13.88
C ARG A 307 -7.88 9.72 13.61
N GLY A 308 -7.55 10.31 12.45
CA GLY A 308 -6.19 10.59 12.07
C GLY A 308 -5.60 9.61 11.07
N GLU A 309 -6.37 8.67 10.55
CA GLU A 309 -5.95 7.72 9.53
C GLU A 309 -5.56 8.45 8.23
N TYR A 310 -4.69 7.80 7.44
CA TYR A 310 -4.29 8.26 6.12
C TYR A 310 -4.86 7.35 5.03
N VAL A 311 -4.96 7.89 3.83
CA VAL A 311 -5.14 7.13 2.60
C VAL A 311 -3.74 6.92 2.02
N GLY A 312 -3.21 5.73 2.19
CA GLY A 312 -1.90 5.34 1.68
C GLY A 312 -1.96 4.86 0.24
N LEU A 313 -0.86 5.04 -0.46
CA LEU A 313 -0.65 4.48 -1.79
C LEU A 313 0.47 3.42 -1.74
N ASP A 314 0.23 2.29 -2.39
CA ASP A 314 1.25 1.33 -2.79
C ASP A 314 1.15 1.08 -4.29
N VAL A 315 1.86 1.89 -5.07
CA VAL A 315 1.77 1.90 -6.54
C VAL A 315 3.15 1.94 -7.18
N LYS A 316 3.30 1.28 -8.31
CA LYS A 316 4.57 1.16 -9.03
C LYS A 316 4.54 1.91 -10.35
N ALA A 317 5.66 2.61 -10.65
CA ALA A 317 5.92 3.14 -11.97
C ALA A 317 6.20 2.01 -12.96
N MET A 318 5.71 2.13 -14.20
CA MET A 318 6.03 1.17 -15.26
C MET A 318 7.54 1.18 -15.56
N ARG A 319 8.09 0.07 -16.04
CA ARG A 319 9.50 0.00 -16.45
C ARG A 319 9.87 0.98 -17.56
N THR A 320 8.89 1.34 -18.41
CA THR A 320 9.06 2.31 -19.50
C THR A 320 9.06 3.77 -19.05
N THR A 321 8.73 4.04 -17.79
CA THR A 321 8.72 5.40 -17.24
C THR A 321 10.15 5.95 -17.18
N SER A 322 10.34 7.21 -17.63
CA SER A 322 11.62 7.93 -17.56
C SER A 322 11.93 8.43 -16.14
N ASP A 323 13.16 8.89 -15.90
CA ASP A 323 13.52 9.55 -14.64
C ASP A 323 12.68 10.82 -14.41
N GLU A 324 12.38 11.59 -15.47
CA GLU A 324 11.58 12.81 -15.41
C GLU A 324 10.14 12.56 -14.97
N ASP A 325 9.57 11.42 -15.40
CA ASP A 325 8.18 11.01 -15.14
C ASP A 325 8.03 10.09 -13.92
N GLY A 326 9.10 9.90 -13.16
CA GLY A 326 9.21 8.90 -12.09
C GLY A 326 8.18 9.03 -10.95
N TYR A 327 7.36 10.08 -10.93
CA TYR A 327 6.30 10.34 -9.95
C TYR A 327 4.89 10.41 -10.55
N GLU A 328 4.73 10.20 -11.85
CA GLU A 328 3.42 10.36 -12.52
C GLU A 328 2.36 9.39 -12.00
N HIS A 329 2.72 8.15 -11.69
CA HIS A 329 1.82 7.16 -11.11
C HIS A 329 1.23 7.61 -9.77
N LEU A 330 2.00 8.34 -8.93
CA LEU A 330 1.53 8.94 -7.68
C LEU A 330 0.56 10.07 -7.92
N LYS A 331 0.93 11.01 -8.80
CA LYS A 331 0.07 12.15 -9.18
C LYS A 331 -1.25 11.68 -9.76
N ASN A 332 -1.21 10.67 -10.66
CA ASN A 332 -2.38 10.09 -11.30
C ASN A 332 -3.31 9.44 -10.27
N SER A 333 -2.76 8.68 -9.30
CA SER A 333 -3.55 8.06 -8.24
C SER A 333 -4.28 9.09 -7.39
N LEU A 334 -3.58 10.15 -6.95
CA LEU A 334 -4.20 11.24 -6.20
C LEU A 334 -5.26 12.00 -7.01
N ALA A 335 -4.98 12.25 -8.29
CA ALA A 335 -5.92 12.97 -9.16
C ALA A 335 -7.22 12.15 -9.35
N ILE A 336 -7.12 10.84 -9.59
CA ILE A 336 -8.28 9.97 -9.73
C ILE A 336 -9.03 9.89 -8.40
N PHE A 337 -8.34 9.72 -7.26
CA PHE A 337 -8.99 9.68 -5.96
C PHE A 337 -9.81 10.96 -5.69
N LYS A 338 -9.20 12.14 -5.84
CA LYS A 338 -9.87 13.44 -5.64
C LYS A 338 -11.05 13.64 -6.61
N ALA A 339 -10.91 13.20 -7.86
CA ALA A 339 -12.01 13.26 -8.83
C ALA A 339 -13.18 12.36 -8.41
N LEU A 340 -12.89 11.13 -7.91
CA LEU A 340 -13.92 10.23 -7.42
C LEU A 340 -14.56 10.73 -6.11
N GLU A 341 -13.79 11.34 -5.22
CA GLU A 341 -14.30 12.01 -4.02
C GLU A 341 -15.37 13.05 -4.38
N GLN A 342 -15.09 13.93 -5.36
CA GLN A 342 -16.07 14.89 -5.87
C GLN A 342 -17.30 14.25 -6.50
N LYS A 343 -17.15 13.07 -7.12
CA LYS A 343 -18.30 12.31 -7.65
C LYS A 343 -19.14 11.72 -6.53
N VAL A 344 -18.52 11.22 -5.45
CA VAL A 344 -19.24 10.72 -4.28
C VAL A 344 -20.01 11.87 -3.58
N GLU A 345 -19.45 13.08 -3.49
CA GLU A 345 -20.15 14.24 -2.95
C GLU A 345 -21.42 14.60 -3.74
N LYS A 346 -21.44 14.32 -5.04
CA LYS A 346 -22.59 14.54 -5.93
C LYS A 346 -23.54 13.34 -6.02
N TYR A 347 -23.26 12.26 -5.30
CA TYR A 347 -24.11 11.07 -5.33
C TYR A 347 -25.44 11.35 -4.63
N ASP A 348 -26.55 11.21 -5.38
CA ASP A 348 -27.90 11.40 -4.85
C ASP A 348 -28.35 10.14 -4.08
N TYR A 349 -28.16 10.19 -2.77
CA TYR A 349 -28.52 9.09 -1.86
C TYR A 349 -30.02 8.86 -1.77
N GLU A 350 -30.85 9.89 -1.96
CA GLU A 350 -32.30 9.75 -1.94
C GLU A 350 -32.78 9.01 -3.18
N TYR A 351 -32.32 9.42 -4.37
CA TYR A 351 -32.61 8.74 -5.61
C TYR A 351 -32.09 7.29 -5.63
N ALA A 352 -30.86 7.08 -5.24
CA ALA A 352 -30.29 5.74 -5.12
C ALA A 352 -31.07 4.87 -4.14
N GLY A 353 -31.44 5.41 -2.97
CA GLY A 353 -32.26 4.72 -1.96
C GLY A 353 -33.62 4.29 -2.48
N LYS A 354 -34.27 5.14 -3.31
CA LYS A 354 -35.53 4.78 -4.01
C LYS A 354 -35.33 3.62 -4.98
N LEU A 355 -34.27 3.67 -5.80
CA LEU A 355 -33.97 2.57 -6.74
C LEU A 355 -33.69 1.25 -6.00
N ILE A 356 -32.97 1.32 -4.87
CA ILE A 356 -32.69 0.15 -4.02
C ILE A 356 -33.98 -0.44 -3.44
N ALA A 357 -34.85 0.40 -2.89
CA ALA A 357 -36.13 -0.03 -2.30
C ALA A 357 -37.06 -0.69 -3.33
N GLU A 358 -37.03 -0.18 -4.57
CA GLU A 358 -37.81 -0.70 -5.70
C GLU A 358 -37.10 -1.86 -6.44
N LYS A 359 -35.88 -2.27 -6.01
CA LYS A 359 -35.03 -3.30 -6.66
C LYS A 359 -34.71 -3.00 -8.13
N LYS A 360 -34.62 -1.74 -8.49
CA LYS A 360 -34.26 -1.25 -9.84
C LYS A 360 -32.73 -1.17 -10.01
N PHE A 361 -32.07 -2.31 -9.86
CA PHE A 361 -30.61 -2.37 -9.79
C PHE A 361 -29.93 -2.00 -11.10
N GLU A 362 -30.49 -2.35 -12.26
CA GLU A 362 -29.96 -1.93 -13.56
C GLU A 362 -30.00 -0.39 -13.74
N GLN A 363 -31.02 0.27 -13.21
CA GLN A 363 -31.10 1.73 -13.22
C GLN A 363 -30.09 2.35 -12.24
N LEU A 364 -29.89 1.74 -11.07
CA LEU A 364 -28.88 2.16 -10.12
C LEU A 364 -27.46 2.02 -10.68
N GLU A 365 -27.19 0.93 -11.41
CA GLU A 365 -25.91 0.76 -12.11
C GLU A 365 -25.69 1.86 -13.15
N MET A 366 -26.67 2.10 -13.99
CA MET A 366 -26.58 3.16 -15.01
C MET A 366 -26.45 4.57 -14.39
N TYR A 367 -27.17 4.84 -13.31
CA TYR A 367 -27.00 6.09 -12.55
C TYR A 367 -25.56 6.23 -12.04
N THR A 368 -25.01 5.19 -11.38
CA THR A 368 -23.66 5.24 -10.82
C THR A 368 -22.60 5.41 -11.92
N VAL A 369 -22.69 4.62 -12.98
CA VAL A 369 -21.76 4.73 -14.12
C VAL A 369 -21.88 6.11 -14.79
N GLY A 370 -23.11 6.58 -15.03
CA GLY A 370 -23.35 7.90 -15.61
C GLY A 370 -22.74 9.04 -14.78
N LEU A 371 -22.86 8.97 -13.45
CA LEU A 371 -22.22 9.93 -12.52
C LEU A 371 -20.70 9.91 -12.67
N ILE A 372 -20.09 8.71 -12.73
CA ILE A 372 -18.63 8.56 -12.85
C ILE A 372 -18.13 9.18 -14.15
N ILE A 373 -18.75 8.85 -15.27
CA ILE A 373 -18.32 9.31 -16.60
C ILE A 373 -18.85 10.69 -16.99
N GLY A 374 -19.75 11.27 -16.20
CA GLY A 374 -20.22 12.64 -16.38
C GLY A 374 -21.32 12.83 -17.41
N ILE A 375 -22.24 11.87 -17.57
CA ILE A 375 -23.39 11.94 -18.47
C ILE A 375 -24.76 12.04 -17.76
N ASN A 376 -24.75 12.27 -16.45
CA ASN A 376 -25.95 12.49 -15.64
C ASN A 376 -26.19 13.98 -15.41
#